data_5b835722a7a135872e35599e34cdeb3b
#
_entry.id   5b835722a7a135872e35599e34cdeb3b
#
_cell.length_a   1.000
_cell.length_b   1.000
_cell.length_c   1.000
_cell.angle_alpha   90.00
_cell.angle_beta   90.00
_cell.angle_gamma   90.00
#
_symmetry.space_group_name_H-M   'P 1'
#
loop_
_entity.id
_entity.type
_entity.pdbx_description
1 polymer ?
#
loop_
_entity_poly.entity_id
_entity_poly.type
_entity_poly.pdbx_seq_one_letter_code
_entity_poly.pdbx_strand_id
1 'polypeptide(L)'
;NEVMKSPELQTVMQQTGEKITVEYVALQDNETMYNKIKMGDSYDLLCPSEYMAMKLQSEGKLIPFDKDFFDATQTHNYYAKNVSPYTKELFQSVGLSEYIAGYMWGSTGFVYNPNNVSADVMKNWSCLTSEACARTITAKDNVRDSYFMGLGLLYEEELLALDPNSPTYKDVLNQKMNDTSEETMLKTKKLLEKARENLY
;
A
#
# COMPACT_ATOMS: atom_id res chain seq x y z
N ASN A 1 5.38 -21.68 -12.64
CA ASN A 1 4.06 -21.12 -12.34
C ASN A 1 3.26 -22.15 -11.52
N GLU A 2 3.25 -22.01 -10.19
CA GLU A 2 2.62 -22.98 -9.29
C GLU A 2 1.09 -22.97 -9.43
N VAL A 3 0.50 -21.81 -9.71
CA VAL A 3 -0.94 -21.67 -9.93
C VAL A 3 -1.41 -22.60 -11.04
N MET A 4 -0.65 -22.69 -12.14
CA MET A 4 -0.96 -23.57 -13.26
C MET A 4 -0.90 -25.08 -12.92
N LYS A 5 -0.29 -25.42 -11.78
CA LYS A 5 -0.17 -26.81 -11.29
C LYS A 5 -1.19 -27.13 -10.21
N SER A 6 -2.00 -26.15 -9.76
CA SER A 6 -2.96 -26.38 -8.70
C SER A 6 -4.02 -27.39 -9.14
N PRO A 7 -4.40 -28.35 -8.27
CA PRO A 7 -5.44 -29.34 -8.58
C PRO A 7 -6.78 -28.69 -8.92
N GLU A 8 -7.07 -27.55 -8.27
CA GLU A 8 -8.31 -26.81 -8.47
C GLU A 8 -8.40 -26.26 -9.89
N LEU A 9 -7.34 -25.60 -10.38
CA LEU A 9 -7.31 -25.08 -11.74
C LEU A 9 -7.36 -26.20 -12.79
N GLN A 10 -6.64 -27.30 -12.54
CA GLN A 10 -6.68 -28.48 -13.42
C GLN A 10 -8.10 -29.06 -13.49
N THR A 11 -8.79 -29.10 -12.35
CA THR A 11 -10.19 -29.57 -12.29
C THR A 11 -11.12 -28.66 -13.09
N VAL A 12 -10.98 -27.34 -12.94
CA VAL A 12 -11.78 -26.38 -13.73
C VAL A 12 -11.54 -26.55 -15.23
N MET A 13 -10.27 -26.63 -15.66
CA MET A 13 -9.93 -26.84 -17.07
C MET A 13 -10.49 -28.17 -17.63
N GLN A 14 -10.53 -29.23 -16.82
CA GLN A 14 -11.13 -30.50 -17.21
C GLN A 14 -12.65 -30.43 -17.31
N GLN A 15 -13.30 -29.74 -16.41
CA GLN A 15 -14.76 -29.61 -16.36
C GLN A 15 -15.31 -28.70 -17.46
N THR A 16 -14.62 -27.60 -17.74
CA THR A 16 -15.06 -26.62 -18.76
C THR A 16 -14.59 -26.96 -20.15
N GLY A 17 -13.54 -27.78 -20.29
CA GLY A 17 -12.85 -28.01 -21.56
C GLY A 17 -12.01 -26.82 -22.03
N GLU A 18 -11.90 -25.78 -21.23
CA GLU A 18 -11.15 -24.56 -21.55
C GLU A 18 -9.68 -24.69 -21.14
N LYS A 19 -8.79 -24.20 -21.99
CA LYS A 19 -7.37 -24.09 -21.67
C LYS A 19 -7.09 -22.73 -21.05
N ILE A 20 -6.87 -22.67 -19.74
CA ILE A 20 -6.50 -21.47 -19.04
C ILE A 20 -4.98 -21.32 -19.06
N THR A 21 -4.49 -20.14 -19.43
CA THR A 21 -3.07 -19.77 -19.37
C THR A 21 -2.95 -18.49 -18.55
N VAL A 22 -2.04 -18.49 -17.58
CA VAL A 22 -1.75 -17.30 -16.77
C VAL A 22 -0.47 -16.66 -17.29
N GLU A 23 -0.60 -15.46 -17.83
CA GLU A 23 0.52 -14.59 -18.18
C GLU A 23 0.76 -13.59 -17.03
N TYR A 24 1.95 -13.62 -16.47
CA TYR A 24 2.31 -12.78 -15.34
C TYR A 24 3.17 -11.61 -15.81
N VAL A 25 2.61 -10.40 -15.72
CA VAL A 25 3.31 -9.16 -16.09
C VAL A 25 3.74 -8.44 -14.82
N ALA A 26 5.06 -8.38 -14.57
CA ALA A 26 5.61 -7.59 -13.48
C ALA A 26 5.75 -6.13 -13.89
N LEU A 27 5.20 -5.24 -13.10
CA LEU A 27 5.29 -3.79 -13.27
C LEU A 27 6.09 -3.19 -12.11
N GLN A 28 6.82 -2.12 -12.39
CA GLN A 28 7.75 -1.52 -11.43
C GLN A 28 7.03 -0.96 -10.20
N ASP A 29 5.92 -0.27 -10.42
CA ASP A 29 5.13 0.39 -9.39
C ASP A 29 3.68 0.62 -9.85
N ASN A 30 2.85 1.16 -8.95
CA ASN A 30 1.45 1.48 -9.23
C ASN A 30 1.29 2.56 -10.30
N GLU A 31 2.18 3.54 -10.32
CA GLU A 31 2.15 4.68 -11.24
C GLU A 31 2.44 4.20 -12.67
N THR A 32 3.43 3.34 -12.84
CA THR A 32 3.75 2.70 -14.13
C THR A 32 2.57 1.85 -14.62
N MET A 33 1.95 1.06 -13.75
CA MET A 33 0.75 0.27 -14.06
C MET A 33 -0.39 1.19 -14.51
N TYR A 34 -0.67 2.24 -13.76
CA TYR A 34 -1.73 3.20 -14.09
C TYR A 34 -1.50 3.88 -15.44
N ASN A 35 -0.28 4.30 -15.72
CA ASN A 35 0.06 4.93 -17.00
C ASN A 35 -0.14 3.96 -18.18
N LYS A 36 0.21 2.68 -18.03
CA LYS A 36 -0.03 1.66 -19.05
C LYS A 36 -1.52 1.47 -19.30
N ILE A 37 -2.35 1.40 -18.26
CA ILE A 37 -3.81 1.31 -18.38
C ILE A 37 -4.36 2.56 -19.11
N LYS A 38 -3.85 3.74 -18.80
CA LYS A 38 -4.24 4.96 -19.52
C LYS A 38 -3.85 4.97 -20.99
N MET A 39 -2.76 4.31 -21.35
CA MET A 39 -2.32 4.14 -22.75
C MET A 39 -3.09 3.04 -23.49
N GLY A 40 -3.97 2.30 -22.82
CA GLY A 40 -4.83 1.30 -23.44
C GLY A 40 -4.47 -0.15 -23.12
N ASP A 41 -3.46 -0.40 -22.28
CA ASP A 41 -3.18 -1.76 -21.80
C ASP A 41 -4.37 -2.28 -21.00
N SER A 42 -4.69 -3.54 -21.16
CA SER A 42 -5.79 -4.24 -20.48
C SER A 42 -5.26 -5.46 -19.72
N TYR A 43 -5.79 -5.69 -18.54
CA TYR A 43 -5.42 -6.81 -17.68
C TYR A 43 -6.69 -7.42 -17.08
N ASP A 44 -6.74 -8.76 -17.02
CA ASP A 44 -7.86 -9.47 -16.39
C ASP A 44 -7.84 -9.32 -14.86
N LEU A 45 -6.65 -9.32 -14.26
CA LEU A 45 -6.43 -9.12 -12.84
C LEU A 45 -5.27 -8.16 -12.60
N LEU A 46 -5.45 -7.26 -11.64
CA LEU A 46 -4.43 -6.33 -11.19
C LEU A 46 -4.11 -6.58 -9.70
N CYS A 47 -2.87 -6.31 -9.29
CA CYS A 47 -2.47 -6.36 -7.88
C CYS A 47 -1.87 -5.01 -7.44
N PRO A 48 -2.67 -3.94 -7.38
CA PRO A 48 -2.23 -2.62 -6.93
C PRO A 48 -2.29 -2.48 -5.41
N SER A 49 -1.70 -1.39 -4.92
CA SER A 49 -2.04 -0.89 -3.59
C SER A 49 -3.46 -0.33 -3.56
N GLU A 50 -4.08 -0.28 -2.38
CA GLU A 50 -5.49 0.13 -2.20
C GLU A 50 -5.79 1.53 -2.76
N TYR A 51 -4.88 2.50 -2.59
CA TYR A 51 -5.09 3.86 -3.12
C TYR A 51 -5.20 3.89 -4.65
N MET A 52 -4.44 3.03 -5.33
CA MET A 52 -4.50 2.92 -6.78
C MET A 52 -5.78 2.19 -7.22
N ALA A 53 -6.22 1.20 -6.46
CA ALA A 53 -7.51 0.56 -6.69
C ALA A 53 -8.67 1.54 -6.50
N MET A 54 -8.64 2.41 -5.48
CA MET A 54 -9.62 3.49 -5.30
C MET A 54 -9.65 4.43 -6.51
N LYS A 55 -8.48 4.81 -7.02
CA LYS A 55 -8.37 5.66 -8.20
C LYS A 55 -8.94 4.98 -9.45
N LEU A 56 -8.56 3.75 -9.71
CA LEU A 56 -9.07 2.99 -10.85
C LEU A 56 -10.58 2.76 -10.77
N GLN A 57 -11.10 2.49 -9.57
CA GLN A 57 -12.54 2.34 -9.34
C GLN A 57 -13.28 3.65 -9.60
N SER A 58 -12.78 4.79 -9.08
CA SER A 58 -13.39 6.11 -9.30
C SER A 58 -13.42 6.54 -10.78
N GLU A 59 -12.49 6.03 -11.58
CA GLU A 59 -12.40 6.25 -13.03
C GLU A 59 -13.18 5.20 -13.85
N GLY A 60 -13.91 4.28 -13.19
CA GLY A 60 -14.67 3.22 -13.85
C GLY A 60 -13.79 2.19 -14.60
N LYS A 61 -12.56 1.99 -14.13
CA LYS A 61 -11.58 1.07 -14.74
C LYS A 61 -11.59 -0.33 -14.12
N LEU A 62 -12.35 -0.54 -13.06
CA LEU A 62 -12.50 -1.83 -12.41
C LEU A 62 -13.87 -2.42 -12.68
N ILE A 63 -13.92 -3.74 -12.85
CA ILE A 63 -15.12 -4.54 -12.91
C ILE A 63 -15.27 -5.23 -11.56
N PRO A 64 -16.45 -5.25 -10.93
CA PRO A 64 -16.65 -5.96 -9.68
C PRO A 64 -16.47 -7.46 -9.89
N PHE A 65 -16.00 -8.15 -8.86
CA PHE A 65 -16.03 -9.61 -8.80
C PHE A 65 -17.48 -10.12 -8.81
N ASP A 66 -17.64 -11.36 -9.24
CA ASP A 66 -18.93 -12.05 -9.07
C ASP A 66 -19.32 -12.07 -7.59
N LYS A 67 -20.61 -11.94 -7.30
CA LYS A 67 -21.13 -11.94 -5.92
C LYS A 67 -20.78 -13.20 -5.15
N ASP A 68 -20.73 -14.33 -5.84
CA ASP A 68 -20.38 -15.62 -5.27
C ASP A 68 -18.92 -15.69 -4.81
N PHE A 69 -18.05 -14.81 -5.35
CA PHE A 69 -16.65 -14.73 -4.92
C PHE A 69 -16.51 -14.34 -3.44
N PHE A 70 -17.43 -13.56 -2.89
CA PHE A 70 -17.40 -13.14 -1.50
C PHE A 70 -18.33 -13.97 -0.59
N ASP A 71 -18.97 -15.00 -1.11
CA ASP A 71 -19.84 -15.88 -0.35
C ASP A 71 -19.03 -16.92 0.41
N ALA A 72 -18.97 -16.79 1.74
CA ALA A 72 -18.27 -17.72 2.62
C ALA A 72 -18.92 -19.11 2.73
N THR A 73 -20.13 -19.28 2.22
CA THR A 73 -20.82 -20.57 2.18
C THR A 73 -20.33 -21.45 1.03
N GLN A 74 -19.74 -20.84 -0.01
CA GLN A 74 -19.17 -21.57 -1.14
C GLN A 74 -17.96 -22.42 -0.72
N THR A 75 -17.96 -23.67 -1.13
CA THR A 75 -17.00 -24.68 -0.65
C THR A 75 -15.54 -24.35 -1.00
N HIS A 76 -15.31 -23.67 -2.10
CA HIS A 76 -13.98 -23.40 -2.66
C HIS A 76 -13.46 -21.99 -2.37
N ASN A 77 -14.21 -21.18 -1.64
CA ASN A 77 -13.82 -19.78 -1.43
C ASN A 77 -13.03 -19.58 -0.14
N TYR A 78 -11.73 -19.84 -0.20
CA TYR A 78 -10.82 -19.61 0.93
C TYR A 78 -10.74 -18.14 1.34
N TYR A 79 -10.78 -17.21 0.40
CA TYR A 79 -10.72 -15.79 0.70
C TYR A 79 -11.91 -15.36 1.57
N ALA A 80 -13.13 -15.62 1.10
CA ALA A 80 -14.35 -15.21 1.82
C ALA A 80 -14.43 -15.78 3.24
N LYS A 81 -13.89 -16.99 3.46
CA LYS A 81 -13.87 -17.66 4.76
C LYS A 81 -12.83 -17.13 5.73
N ASN A 82 -11.67 -16.72 5.20
CA ASN A 82 -10.47 -16.47 6.01
C ASN A 82 -10.00 -15.02 6.00
N VAL A 83 -10.61 -14.14 5.18
CA VAL A 83 -10.25 -12.73 5.18
C VAL A 83 -10.50 -12.09 6.54
N SER A 84 -9.53 -11.31 7.01
CA SER A 84 -9.60 -10.61 8.29
C SER A 84 -10.83 -9.68 8.35
N PRO A 85 -11.58 -9.65 9.47
CA PRO A 85 -12.64 -8.66 9.67
C PRO A 85 -12.15 -7.22 9.45
N TYR A 86 -10.96 -6.90 9.94
CA TYR A 86 -10.33 -5.59 9.73
C TYR A 86 -10.20 -5.24 8.23
N THR A 87 -9.75 -6.19 7.41
CA THR A 87 -9.60 -5.97 5.97
C THR A 87 -10.96 -5.77 5.28
N LYS A 88 -11.98 -6.52 5.71
CA LYS A 88 -13.35 -6.34 5.21
C LYS A 88 -13.90 -4.94 5.53
N GLU A 89 -13.77 -4.51 6.79
CA GLU A 89 -14.21 -3.19 7.24
C GLU A 89 -13.48 -2.07 6.52
N LEU A 90 -12.17 -2.22 6.33
CA LEU A 90 -11.36 -1.25 5.59
C LEU A 90 -11.87 -1.10 4.15
N PHE A 91 -12.04 -2.18 3.41
CA PHE A 91 -12.51 -2.11 2.03
C PHE A 91 -13.95 -1.60 1.93
N GLN A 92 -14.79 -1.92 2.91
CA GLN A 92 -16.13 -1.38 2.98
C GLN A 92 -16.13 0.15 3.20
N SER A 93 -15.26 0.63 4.09
CA SER A 93 -15.19 2.07 4.41
C SER A 93 -14.74 2.93 3.22
N VAL A 94 -14.00 2.34 2.27
CA VAL A 94 -13.51 3.03 1.05
C VAL A 94 -14.24 2.61 -0.23
N GLY A 95 -15.34 1.86 -0.13
CA GLY A 95 -16.17 1.49 -1.28
C GLY A 95 -15.57 0.46 -2.23
N LEU A 96 -14.61 -0.34 -1.76
CA LEU A 96 -13.89 -1.32 -2.58
C LEU A 96 -14.32 -2.78 -2.38
N SER A 97 -15.30 -3.05 -1.52
CA SER A 97 -15.67 -4.42 -1.11
C SER A 97 -15.96 -5.39 -2.26
N GLU A 98 -16.52 -4.89 -3.37
CA GLU A 98 -16.89 -5.72 -4.51
C GLU A 98 -15.76 -5.82 -5.57
N TYR A 99 -14.72 -5.00 -5.46
CA TYR A 99 -13.68 -4.85 -6.48
C TYR A 99 -12.34 -5.44 -6.07
N ILE A 100 -12.13 -5.73 -4.78
CA ILE A 100 -10.83 -6.09 -4.24
C ILE A 100 -10.90 -7.35 -3.38
N ALA A 101 -9.92 -8.23 -3.59
CA ALA A 101 -9.55 -9.28 -2.64
C ALA A 101 -8.19 -8.93 -2.04
N GLY A 102 -8.13 -8.71 -0.72
CA GLY A 102 -6.88 -8.35 -0.05
C GLY A 102 -5.85 -9.47 -0.14
N TYR A 103 -4.67 -9.14 -0.63
CA TYR A 103 -3.56 -10.08 -0.80
C TYR A 103 -2.60 -10.05 0.38
N MET A 104 -2.04 -8.88 0.68
CA MET A 104 -1.17 -8.67 1.85
C MET A 104 -1.23 -7.22 2.32
N TRP A 105 -0.82 -6.99 3.53
CA TRP A 105 -0.60 -5.68 4.11
C TRP A 105 0.75 -5.66 4.84
N GLY A 106 1.29 -4.48 5.08
CA GLY A 106 2.55 -4.31 5.78
C GLY A 106 2.63 -2.98 6.49
N SER A 107 3.66 -2.83 7.31
CA SER A 107 3.99 -1.60 8.00
C SER A 107 5.20 -0.95 7.37
N THR A 108 5.22 0.38 7.34
CA THR A 108 6.42 1.15 7.01
C THR A 108 7.14 1.52 8.29
N GLY A 109 8.45 1.34 8.33
CA GLY A 109 9.27 1.63 9.49
C GLY A 109 10.76 1.59 9.17
N PHE A 110 11.57 1.79 10.19
CA PHE A 110 13.02 1.75 10.08
C PHE A 110 13.57 0.37 10.42
N VAL A 111 14.51 -0.09 9.60
CA VAL A 111 15.39 -1.21 9.92
C VAL A 111 16.78 -0.63 10.09
N TYR A 112 17.41 -0.89 11.23
CA TYR A 112 18.73 -0.33 11.56
C TYR A 112 19.65 -1.35 12.21
N ASN A 113 20.96 -1.09 12.10
CA ASN A 113 21.96 -1.86 12.79
C ASN A 113 22.27 -1.23 14.16
N PRO A 114 21.93 -1.87 15.29
CA PRO A 114 22.12 -1.29 16.62
C PRO A 114 23.58 -1.08 17.01
N ASN A 115 24.54 -1.67 16.28
CA ASN A 115 25.97 -1.40 16.50
C ASN A 115 26.42 -0.07 15.88
N ASN A 116 25.65 0.48 14.93
CA ASN A 116 25.99 1.71 14.21
C ASN A 116 25.22 2.91 14.71
N VAL A 117 23.98 2.73 15.11
CA VAL A 117 23.09 3.80 15.57
C VAL A 117 22.25 3.31 16.75
N SER A 118 22.05 4.18 17.75
CA SER A 118 21.26 3.82 18.93
C SER A 118 19.77 3.80 18.67
N ALA A 119 19.04 2.98 19.43
CA ALA A 119 17.58 2.92 19.38
C ALA A 119 16.92 4.29 19.67
N ASP A 120 17.55 5.12 20.49
CA ASP A 120 17.03 6.45 20.83
C ASP A 120 16.97 7.38 19.62
N VAL A 121 17.98 7.32 18.74
CA VAL A 121 17.98 8.07 17.47
C VAL A 121 16.88 7.58 16.53
N MET A 122 16.59 6.27 16.56
CA MET A 122 15.68 5.62 15.61
C MET A 122 14.22 5.61 16.05
N LYS A 123 13.87 6.27 17.16
CA LYS A 123 12.49 6.31 17.67
C LYS A 123 11.52 7.09 16.80
N ASN A 124 12.01 8.11 16.12
CA ASN A 124 11.19 9.12 15.45
C ASN A 124 11.66 9.35 14.02
N TRP A 125 10.82 9.95 13.20
CA TRP A 125 11.13 10.29 11.81
C TRP A 125 12.31 11.27 11.68
N SER A 126 12.58 12.08 12.68
CA SER A 126 13.73 12.99 12.75
C SER A 126 15.09 12.30 12.60
N CYS A 127 15.16 10.97 12.77
CA CYS A 127 16.36 10.18 12.45
C CYS A 127 16.82 10.39 11.00
N LEU A 128 15.89 10.64 10.07
CA LEU A 128 16.20 10.86 8.65
C LEU A 128 17.06 12.12 8.39
N THR A 129 17.03 13.09 9.31
CA THR A 129 17.81 14.33 9.23
C THR A 129 18.89 14.43 10.32
N SER A 130 19.10 13.37 11.09
CA SER A 130 20.10 13.31 12.16
C SER A 130 21.52 13.15 11.63
N GLU A 131 22.47 13.86 12.19
CA GLU A 131 23.91 13.68 11.89
C GLU A 131 24.39 12.27 12.22
N ALA A 132 23.78 11.60 13.22
CA ALA A 132 24.10 10.21 13.57
C ALA A 132 23.79 9.22 12.44
N CYS A 133 22.97 9.60 11.49
CA CYS A 133 22.58 8.80 10.34
C CYS A 133 23.17 9.34 9.01
N ALA A 134 24.08 10.31 9.05
CA ALA A 134 24.64 10.92 7.87
C ALA A 134 25.31 9.91 6.94
N ARG A 135 24.90 9.88 5.68
CA ARG A 135 25.40 9.00 4.60
C ARG A 135 25.32 7.49 4.91
N THR A 136 24.36 7.10 5.75
CA THR A 136 24.17 5.69 6.13
C THR A 136 22.73 5.22 5.89
N ILE A 137 21.86 6.08 5.41
CA ILE A 137 20.46 5.77 5.16
C ILE A 137 20.28 5.28 3.73
N THR A 138 19.50 4.23 3.56
CA THR A 138 18.91 3.85 2.29
C THR A 138 17.40 4.00 2.40
N ALA A 139 16.79 4.58 1.38
CA ALA A 139 15.35 4.77 1.31
C ALA A 139 14.78 4.10 0.06
N LYS A 140 13.50 3.72 0.12
CA LYS A 140 12.80 3.21 -1.04
C LYS A 140 12.60 4.33 -2.06
N ASP A 141 12.94 4.06 -3.32
CA ASP A 141 12.71 4.98 -4.43
C ASP A 141 11.23 4.88 -4.89
N ASN A 142 10.38 5.56 -4.17
CA ASN A 142 8.96 5.65 -4.47
C ASN A 142 8.40 6.99 -3.96
N VAL A 143 7.74 7.74 -4.84
CA VAL A 143 7.28 9.10 -4.55
C VAL A 143 6.28 9.14 -3.38
N ARG A 144 5.37 8.16 -3.30
CA ARG A 144 4.36 8.11 -2.24
C ARG A 144 4.97 7.78 -0.88
N ASP A 145 5.84 6.76 -0.83
CA ASP A 145 6.51 6.38 0.41
C ASP A 145 7.42 7.50 0.91
N SER A 146 8.15 8.17 0.01
CA SER A 146 8.99 9.32 0.36
C SER A 146 8.16 10.49 0.88
N TYR A 147 7.00 10.78 0.24
CA TYR A 147 6.12 11.84 0.71
C TYR A 147 5.54 11.52 2.09
N PHE A 148 5.15 10.27 2.35
CA PHE A 148 4.68 9.82 3.66
C PHE A 148 5.75 10.01 4.74
N MET A 149 7.01 9.64 4.46
CA MET A 149 8.13 9.90 5.37
C MET A 149 8.32 11.40 5.64
N GLY A 150 8.17 12.22 4.60
CA GLY A 150 8.26 13.67 4.70
C GLY A 150 7.13 14.28 5.54
N LEU A 151 5.91 13.75 5.45
CA LEU A 151 4.79 14.14 6.33
C LEU A 151 5.07 13.74 7.78
N GLY A 152 5.63 12.54 8.00
CA GLY A 152 6.08 12.10 9.31
C GLY A 152 7.09 13.05 9.94
N LEU A 153 8.08 13.53 9.15
CA LEU A 153 9.03 14.55 9.57
C LEU A 153 8.35 15.90 9.86
N LEU A 154 7.44 16.33 8.97
CA LEU A 154 6.79 17.64 9.09
C LEU A 154 5.90 17.75 10.32
N TYR A 155 5.17 16.69 10.62
CA TYR A 155 4.16 16.67 11.68
C TYR A 155 4.60 15.89 12.92
N GLU A 156 5.89 15.50 13.03
CA GLU A 156 6.39 14.66 14.12
C GLU A 156 5.97 15.15 15.50
N GLU A 157 6.21 16.42 15.81
CA GLU A 157 5.89 16.99 17.12
C GLU A 157 4.38 16.95 17.40
N GLU A 158 3.56 17.30 16.41
CA GLU A 158 2.11 17.30 16.54
C GLU A 158 1.57 15.88 16.72
N LEU A 159 2.10 14.91 15.95
CA LEU A 159 1.68 13.52 16.02
C LEU A 159 2.08 12.85 17.33
N LEU A 160 3.27 13.16 17.85
CA LEU A 160 3.74 12.65 19.15
C LEU A 160 2.95 13.23 20.34
N ALA A 161 2.38 14.41 20.17
CA ALA A 161 1.54 15.05 21.20
C ALA A 161 0.10 14.54 21.23
N LEU A 162 -0.33 13.74 20.23
CA LEU A 162 -1.68 13.19 20.20
C LEU A 162 -1.87 12.10 21.27
N ASP A 163 -3.00 12.16 21.97
CA ASP A 163 -3.44 11.07 22.84
C ASP A 163 -4.03 9.93 21.98
N PRO A 164 -3.42 8.73 21.95
CA PRO A 164 -3.93 7.59 21.20
C PRO A 164 -5.33 7.12 21.61
N ASN A 165 -5.77 7.51 22.83
CA ASN A 165 -7.10 7.17 23.35
C ASN A 165 -8.16 8.25 23.02
N SER A 166 -7.75 9.36 22.42
CA SER A 166 -8.69 10.40 22.02
C SER A 166 -9.64 9.89 20.91
N PRO A 167 -10.94 10.21 20.99
CA PRO A 167 -11.88 9.89 19.92
C PRO A 167 -11.49 10.46 18.56
N THR A 168 -10.73 11.56 18.54
CA THR A 168 -10.30 12.25 17.32
C THR A 168 -8.92 11.81 16.84
N TYR A 169 -8.24 10.90 17.55
CA TYR A 169 -6.87 10.49 17.22
C TYR A 169 -6.72 10.04 15.76
N LYS A 170 -7.58 9.11 15.34
CA LYS A 170 -7.52 8.54 13.98
C LYS A 170 -7.81 9.60 12.92
N ASP A 171 -8.73 10.51 13.17
CA ASP A 171 -9.11 11.54 12.20
C ASP A 171 -7.98 12.55 12.02
N VAL A 172 -7.36 13.01 13.12
CA VAL A 172 -6.21 13.92 13.06
C VAL A 172 -5.03 13.24 12.38
N LEU A 173 -4.72 12.00 12.75
CA LEU A 173 -3.66 11.23 12.12
C LEU A 173 -3.88 11.10 10.61
N ASN A 174 -5.08 10.71 10.19
CA ASN A 174 -5.43 10.57 8.79
C ASN A 174 -5.34 11.90 8.05
N GLN A 175 -5.84 12.98 8.64
CA GLN A 175 -5.78 14.31 8.04
C GLN A 175 -4.33 14.74 7.78
N LYS A 176 -3.46 14.60 8.78
CA LYS A 176 -2.05 14.99 8.68
C LYS A 176 -1.27 14.12 7.71
N MET A 177 -1.44 12.80 7.79
CA MET A 177 -0.67 11.85 6.98
C MET A 177 -1.20 11.69 5.54
N ASN A 178 -2.30 12.36 5.19
CA ASN A 178 -2.82 12.44 3.82
C ASN A 178 -2.95 13.89 3.32
N ASP A 179 -2.33 14.85 4.00
CA ASP A 179 -2.36 16.25 3.56
C ASP A 179 -1.56 16.41 2.26
N THR A 180 -2.24 16.81 1.20
CA THR A 180 -1.69 17.07 -0.14
C THR A 180 -1.85 18.54 -0.55
N SER A 181 -2.05 19.45 0.41
CA SER A 181 -2.09 20.87 0.13
C SER A 181 -0.75 21.36 -0.43
N GLU A 182 -0.79 22.37 -1.28
CA GLU A 182 0.41 22.93 -1.91
C GLU A 182 1.43 23.42 -0.87
N GLU A 183 0.95 24.04 0.21
CA GLU A 183 1.78 24.50 1.31
C GLU A 183 2.52 23.34 1.99
N THR A 184 1.80 22.26 2.30
CA THR A 184 2.36 21.05 2.93
C THR A 184 3.34 20.36 1.97
N MET A 185 3.02 20.25 0.68
CA MET A 185 3.93 19.69 -0.31
C MET A 185 5.25 20.46 -0.40
N LEU A 186 5.21 21.79 -0.38
CA LEU A 186 6.41 22.62 -0.40
C LEU A 186 7.27 22.48 0.87
N LYS A 187 6.64 22.41 2.05
CA LYS A 187 7.34 22.19 3.32
C LYS A 187 7.98 20.79 3.35
N THR A 188 7.21 19.78 2.98
CA THR A 188 7.67 18.39 2.93
C THR A 188 8.83 18.21 1.95
N LYS A 189 8.76 18.84 0.78
CA LYS A 189 9.86 18.83 -0.18
C LYS A 189 11.19 19.32 0.43
N LYS A 190 11.17 20.43 1.15
CA LYS A 190 12.38 20.98 1.80
C LYS A 190 12.96 20.02 2.84
N LEU A 191 12.10 19.34 3.61
CA LEU A 191 12.54 18.36 4.60
C LEU A 191 13.13 17.12 3.93
N LEU A 192 12.54 16.65 2.84
CA LEU A 192 13.07 15.52 2.07
C LEU A 192 14.39 15.86 1.36
N GLU A 193 14.55 17.10 0.86
CA GLU A 193 15.82 17.58 0.33
C GLU A 193 16.92 17.54 1.39
N LYS A 194 16.61 17.94 2.63
CA LYS A 194 17.53 17.82 3.77
C LYS A 194 17.81 16.36 4.13
N ALA A 195 16.78 15.53 4.20
CA ALA A 195 16.96 14.10 4.49
C ALA A 195 17.81 13.39 3.43
N ARG A 196 17.72 13.82 2.15
CA ARG A 196 18.53 13.28 1.05
C ARG A 196 20.03 13.46 1.28
N GLU A 197 20.47 14.47 2.04
CA GLU A 197 21.89 14.67 2.36
C GLU A 197 22.45 13.53 3.22
N ASN A 198 21.59 12.80 3.93
CA ASN A 198 21.91 11.65 4.76
C ASN A 198 21.84 10.31 4.01
N LEU A 199 21.36 10.30 2.76
CA LEU A 199 21.32 9.08 1.94
C LEU A 199 22.74 8.69 1.50
N TYR A 200 22.93 7.37 1.40
CA TYR A 200 24.16 6.75 0.89
C TYR A 200 24.31 6.93 -0.62
#